data_cc2eef279b5594a89e8a949f1ae0f575
#
_entry.id   cc2eef279b5594a89e8a949f1ae0f575
#
_cell.length_a   1.000
_cell.length_b   1.000
_cell.length_c   1.000
_cell.angle_alpha   90.00
_cell.angle_beta   90.00
_cell.angle_gamma   90.00
#
_symmetry.space_group_name_H-M   'P 1'
#
loop_
_entity.id
_entity.type
_entity.pdbx_description
1 polymer ?
#
loop_
_entity_poly.entity_id
_entity_poly.type
_entity_poly.pdbx_seq_one_letter_code
_entity_poly.pdbx_strand_id
1 'polypeptide(L)'
;DANVELYKFEDEQGKHTFWHTSAHLLAEALQELYPGIQFGFGPAVESGFFYDVMPAEGQVISENDFAKIETKMLELAKKNEPVVRKEVSKADALAEFKADGQEYKCEHIEQDLEDGTITTYTQGNFTDLCRGPHLMNTGLIKAVKITSVAGAFWRGDAKREQMTRIY
;
A
#
# COMPACT_ATOMS: atom_id res chain seq x y z
N ASP A 1 11.02 10.91 30.63
CA ASP A 1 10.00 11.88 30.17
C ASP A 1 9.93 11.84 28.65
N ALA A 2 8.73 11.89 28.10
CA ALA A 2 8.48 11.96 26.66
C ALA A 2 7.49 13.10 26.38
N ASN A 3 7.69 13.77 25.24
CA ASN A 3 6.69 14.70 24.72
C ASN A 3 5.72 13.90 23.84
N VAL A 4 4.42 14.10 24.05
CA VAL A 4 3.35 13.47 23.27
C VAL A 4 2.61 14.56 22.52
N GLU A 5 2.52 14.41 21.20
CA GLU A 5 1.71 15.25 20.33
C GLU A 5 0.62 14.40 19.69
N LEU A 6 -0.60 14.94 19.64
CA LEU A 6 -1.75 14.29 19.02
C LEU A 6 -2.11 15.02 17.74
N TYR A 7 -2.05 14.30 16.63
CA TYR A 7 -2.39 14.83 15.32
C TYR A 7 -3.79 14.41 14.88
N LYS A 8 -4.50 15.34 14.25
CA LYS A 8 -5.80 15.13 13.62
C LYS A 8 -5.64 15.15 12.09
N PHE A 9 -6.73 14.86 11.39
CA PHE A 9 -6.72 14.90 9.91
C PHE A 9 -6.38 16.29 9.33
N GLU A 10 -6.69 17.37 10.05
CA GLU A 10 -6.36 18.73 9.63
C GLU A 10 -4.86 19.02 9.68
N ASP A 11 -4.13 18.28 10.52
CA ASP A 11 -2.68 18.41 10.64
C ASP A 11 -1.99 17.66 9.50
N GLU A 12 -0.86 18.16 9.01
CA GLU A 12 -0.12 17.57 7.91
C GLU A 12 0.28 16.10 8.20
N GLN A 13 0.79 15.84 9.39
CA GLN A 13 1.20 14.50 9.83
C GLN A 13 0.00 13.54 9.94
N GLY A 14 -1.12 14.02 10.46
CA GLY A 14 -2.35 13.25 10.58
C GLY A 14 -2.92 12.90 9.21
N LYS A 15 -2.95 13.86 8.31
CA LYS A 15 -3.39 13.69 6.92
C LYS A 15 -2.50 12.69 6.17
N HIS A 16 -1.18 12.83 6.28
CA HIS A 16 -0.23 11.89 5.68
C HIS A 16 -0.45 10.46 6.18
N THR A 17 -0.62 10.28 7.49
CA THR A 17 -0.88 8.96 8.10
C THR A 17 -2.19 8.35 7.61
N PHE A 18 -3.24 9.17 7.52
CA PHE A 18 -4.54 8.75 7.01
C PHE A 18 -4.44 8.30 5.54
N TRP A 19 -3.81 9.06 4.68
CA TRP A 19 -3.63 8.72 3.28
C TRP A 19 -2.72 7.52 3.06
N HIS A 20 -1.68 7.38 3.88
CA HIS A 20 -0.79 6.21 3.81
C HIS A 20 -1.55 4.91 4.14
N THR A 21 -2.39 4.92 5.16
CA THR A 21 -3.25 3.77 5.47
C THR A 21 -4.31 3.55 4.39
N SER A 22 -4.83 4.62 3.79
CA SER A 22 -5.75 4.52 2.65
C SER A 22 -5.10 3.89 1.41
N ALA A 23 -3.82 4.16 1.17
CA ALA A 23 -3.05 3.50 0.11
C ALA A 23 -2.93 1.98 0.36
N HIS A 24 -2.67 1.56 1.60
CA HIS A 24 -2.65 0.14 1.96
C HIS A 24 -4.05 -0.50 1.86
N LEU A 25 -5.10 0.22 2.17
CA LEU A 25 -6.48 -0.25 1.97
C LEU A 25 -6.80 -0.46 0.49
N LEU A 26 -6.33 0.44 -0.39
CA LEU A 26 -6.40 0.25 -1.83
C LEU A 26 -5.67 -1.01 -2.27
N ALA A 27 -4.45 -1.23 -1.80
CA ALA A 27 -3.68 -2.42 -2.14
C ALA A 27 -4.35 -3.71 -1.66
N GLU A 28 -4.90 -3.74 -0.45
CA GLU A 28 -5.67 -4.87 0.07
C GLU A 28 -6.90 -5.19 -0.81
N ALA A 29 -7.64 -4.16 -1.22
CA ALA A 29 -8.77 -4.32 -2.14
C ALA A 29 -8.33 -4.88 -3.50
N LEU A 30 -7.24 -4.38 -4.05
CA LEU A 30 -6.69 -4.87 -5.31
C LEU A 30 -6.18 -6.30 -5.21
N GLN A 31 -5.57 -6.68 -4.09
CA GLN A 31 -5.15 -8.06 -3.84
C GLN A 31 -6.33 -9.04 -3.91
N GLU A 32 -7.47 -8.68 -3.33
CA GLU A 32 -8.67 -9.51 -3.38
C GLU A 32 -9.35 -9.55 -4.76
N LEU A 33 -9.36 -8.42 -5.47
CA LEU A 33 -10.04 -8.29 -6.75
C LEU A 33 -9.23 -8.81 -7.95
N TYR A 34 -7.90 -8.77 -7.85
CA TYR A 34 -6.98 -9.10 -8.94
C TYR A 34 -5.94 -10.13 -8.48
N PRO A 35 -6.27 -11.43 -8.44
CA PRO A 35 -5.33 -12.47 -8.06
C PRO A 35 -4.05 -12.42 -8.89
N GLY A 36 -2.89 -12.54 -8.24
CA GLY A 36 -1.59 -12.46 -8.89
C GLY A 36 -1.04 -11.06 -9.13
N ILE A 37 -1.78 -10.02 -8.70
CA ILE A 37 -1.28 -8.64 -8.77
C ILE A 37 0.00 -8.47 -7.94
N GLN A 38 0.95 -7.71 -8.46
CA GLN A 38 2.16 -7.35 -7.74
C GLN A 38 2.15 -5.88 -7.36
N PHE A 39 2.77 -5.57 -6.23
CA PHE A 39 2.78 -4.24 -5.63
C PHE A 39 4.16 -3.59 -5.72
N GLY A 40 4.19 -2.35 -6.21
CA GLY A 40 5.32 -1.46 -6.16
C GLY A 40 5.31 -0.60 -4.90
N PHE A 41 5.14 0.72 -5.08
CA PHE A 41 5.09 1.71 -4.00
C PHE A 41 3.73 2.37 -3.89
N GLY A 42 3.32 2.68 -2.66
CA GLY A 42 2.07 3.33 -2.33
C GLY A 42 2.21 4.48 -1.33
N PRO A 43 2.87 5.60 -1.72
CA PRO A 43 3.06 6.72 -0.83
C PRO A 43 1.81 7.59 -0.69
N ALA A 44 1.69 8.27 0.46
CA ALA A 44 0.90 9.48 0.55
C ALA A 44 1.62 10.61 -0.21
N VAL A 45 0.84 11.48 -0.84
CA VAL A 45 1.30 12.65 -1.58
C VAL A 45 0.55 13.90 -1.11
N GLU A 46 0.89 15.08 -1.65
CA GLU A 46 0.33 16.37 -1.21
C GLU A 46 -1.21 16.43 -1.18
N SER A 47 -1.87 15.75 -2.11
CA SER A 47 -3.33 15.80 -2.26
C SER A 47 -4.01 14.43 -2.29
N GLY A 48 -3.45 13.46 -1.57
CA GLY A 48 -4.01 12.12 -1.51
C GLY A 48 -2.95 11.04 -1.45
N PHE A 49 -3.14 9.99 -2.23
CA PHE A 49 -2.22 8.86 -2.30
C PHE A 49 -2.29 8.20 -3.67
N PHE A 50 -1.33 7.38 -3.99
CA PHE A 50 -1.40 6.44 -5.10
C PHE A 50 -0.82 5.09 -4.70
N TYR A 51 -1.04 4.11 -5.56
CA TYR A 51 -0.32 2.84 -5.50
C TYR A 51 0.07 2.39 -6.91
N ASP A 52 1.33 1.99 -7.06
CA ASP A 52 1.85 1.40 -8.29
C ASP A 52 1.69 -0.11 -8.23
N VAL A 53 1.02 -0.68 -9.22
CA VAL A 53 0.73 -2.11 -9.26
C VAL A 53 1.03 -2.69 -10.63
N MET A 54 1.36 -3.98 -10.65
CA MET A 54 1.48 -4.75 -11.87
C MET A 54 0.40 -5.84 -11.86
N PRO A 55 -0.69 -5.67 -12.61
CA PRO A 55 -1.69 -6.71 -12.78
C PRO A 55 -1.08 -7.97 -13.41
N ALA A 56 -1.63 -9.14 -13.10
CA ALA A 56 -1.23 -10.37 -13.75
C ALA A 56 -1.50 -10.31 -15.27
N GLU A 57 -0.82 -11.17 -16.02
CA GLU A 57 -0.99 -11.24 -17.48
C GLU A 57 -2.47 -11.39 -17.89
N GLY A 58 -2.90 -10.56 -18.81
CA GLY A 58 -4.30 -10.54 -19.29
C GLY A 58 -5.26 -9.75 -18.41
N GLN A 59 -4.82 -9.22 -17.28
CA GLN A 59 -5.63 -8.34 -16.43
C GLN A 59 -5.30 -6.87 -16.71
N VAL A 60 -6.33 -6.04 -16.77
CA VAL A 60 -6.20 -4.59 -16.97
C VAL A 60 -7.08 -3.88 -15.94
N ILE A 61 -6.54 -2.84 -15.31
CA ILE A 61 -7.29 -1.97 -14.41
C ILE A 61 -7.52 -0.64 -15.14
N SER A 62 -8.78 -0.24 -15.26
CA SER A 62 -9.21 0.95 -15.95
C SER A 62 -10.19 1.76 -15.12
N GLU A 63 -10.62 2.91 -15.63
CA GLU A 63 -11.64 3.75 -14.98
C GLU A 63 -12.96 3.01 -14.75
N ASN A 64 -13.28 2.01 -15.55
CA ASN A 64 -14.48 1.18 -15.39
C ASN A 64 -14.46 0.35 -14.10
N ASP A 65 -13.30 0.15 -13.51
CA ASP A 65 -13.12 -0.65 -12.31
C ASP A 65 -13.21 0.19 -11.01
N PHE A 66 -13.19 1.52 -11.11
CA PHE A 66 -13.11 2.40 -9.94
C PHE A 66 -14.22 2.15 -8.92
N ALA A 67 -15.47 2.06 -9.37
CA ALA A 67 -16.59 1.81 -8.46
C ALA A 67 -16.47 0.47 -7.73
N LYS A 68 -16.01 -0.57 -8.42
CA LYS A 68 -15.77 -1.90 -7.83
C LYS A 68 -14.65 -1.85 -6.78
N ILE A 69 -13.56 -1.16 -7.07
CA ILE A 69 -12.42 -1.00 -6.16
C ILE A 69 -12.84 -0.19 -4.92
N GLU A 70 -13.52 0.96 -5.12
CA GLU A 70 -14.03 1.79 -4.01
C GLU A 70 -14.98 1.01 -3.10
N THR A 71 -15.89 0.24 -3.68
CA THR A 71 -16.81 -0.62 -2.92
C THR A 71 -16.04 -1.64 -2.08
N LYS A 72 -15.05 -2.31 -2.66
CA LYS A 72 -14.21 -3.28 -1.95
C LYS A 72 -13.41 -2.61 -0.82
N MET A 73 -12.83 -1.45 -1.07
CA MET A 73 -12.11 -0.69 -0.04
C MET A 73 -13.01 -0.38 1.17
N LEU A 74 -14.24 0.07 0.93
CA LEU A 74 -15.18 0.38 2.00
C LEU A 74 -15.70 -0.88 2.72
N GLU A 75 -15.87 -1.98 2.02
CA GLU A 75 -16.18 -3.28 2.64
C GLU A 75 -15.06 -3.72 3.61
N LEU A 76 -13.80 -3.61 3.17
CA LEU A 76 -12.64 -3.93 4.00
C LEU A 76 -12.51 -2.98 5.19
N ALA A 77 -12.71 -1.67 4.99
CA ALA A 77 -12.68 -0.69 6.06
C ALA A 77 -13.72 -0.99 7.16
N LYS A 78 -14.92 -1.45 6.78
CA LYS A 78 -15.97 -1.84 7.73
C LYS A 78 -15.59 -3.01 8.63
N LYS A 79 -14.65 -3.86 8.23
CA LYS A 79 -14.13 -4.95 9.07
C LYS A 79 -13.35 -4.42 10.27
N ASN A 80 -12.93 -3.17 10.22
CA ASN A 80 -12.18 -2.50 11.30
C ASN A 80 -10.93 -3.28 11.72
N GLU A 81 -10.16 -3.73 10.75
CA GLU A 81 -8.95 -4.52 10.99
C GLU A 81 -7.87 -3.68 11.69
N PRO A 82 -7.23 -4.23 12.73
CA PRO A 82 -6.08 -3.57 13.33
C PRO A 82 -4.92 -3.51 12.34
N VAL A 83 -4.18 -2.42 12.37
CA VAL A 83 -2.94 -2.27 11.59
C VAL A 83 -1.76 -2.62 12.50
N VAL A 84 -1.11 -3.74 12.22
CA VAL A 84 -0.07 -4.31 13.08
C VAL A 84 1.31 -4.10 12.47
N ARG A 85 2.17 -3.37 13.20
CA ARG A 85 3.57 -3.14 12.85
C ARG A 85 4.44 -4.29 13.39
N LYS A 86 5.38 -4.74 12.56
CA LYS A 86 6.44 -5.67 12.96
C LYS A 86 7.79 -5.18 12.48
N GLU A 87 8.82 -5.40 13.28
CA GLU A 87 10.21 -5.35 12.86
C GLU A 87 10.63 -6.75 12.42
N VAL A 88 11.22 -6.85 11.25
CA VAL A 88 11.59 -8.13 10.65
C VAL A 88 13.03 -8.09 10.16
N SER A 89 13.69 -9.25 10.16
CA SER A 89 15.00 -9.39 9.53
C SER A 89 14.85 -9.29 8.00
N LYS A 90 15.93 -8.93 7.32
CA LYS A 90 15.96 -8.91 5.84
C LYS A 90 15.65 -10.28 5.26
N ALA A 91 16.17 -11.34 5.87
CA ALA A 91 15.93 -12.72 5.44
C ALA A 91 14.44 -13.10 5.57
N ASP A 92 13.80 -12.75 6.70
CA ASP A 92 12.39 -13.05 6.93
C ASP A 92 11.48 -12.25 6.00
N ALA A 93 11.78 -10.96 5.78
CA ALA A 93 11.05 -10.13 4.84
C ALA A 93 11.12 -10.69 3.42
N LEU A 94 12.30 -11.07 2.95
CA LEU A 94 12.48 -11.69 1.63
C LEU A 94 11.71 -13.01 1.52
N ALA A 95 11.74 -13.86 2.54
CA ALA A 95 11.02 -15.13 2.55
C ALA A 95 9.51 -14.91 2.47
N GLU A 96 8.96 -13.96 3.22
CA GLU A 96 7.54 -13.62 3.24
C GLU A 96 7.07 -13.11 1.87
N PHE A 97 7.69 -12.05 1.34
CA PHE A 97 7.28 -11.46 0.06
C PHE A 97 7.56 -12.37 -1.14
N LYS A 98 8.57 -13.23 -1.07
CA LYS A 98 8.83 -14.24 -2.08
C LYS A 98 7.76 -15.33 -2.09
N ALA A 99 7.31 -15.78 -0.91
CA ALA A 99 6.21 -16.74 -0.78
C ALA A 99 4.90 -16.17 -1.35
N ASP A 100 4.68 -14.86 -1.22
CA ASP A 100 3.52 -14.15 -1.75
C ASP A 100 3.65 -13.75 -3.22
N GLY A 101 4.76 -14.11 -3.88
CA GLY A 101 5.00 -13.81 -5.30
C GLY A 101 5.24 -12.32 -5.60
N GLN A 102 5.67 -11.55 -4.61
CA GLN A 102 5.87 -10.09 -4.71
C GLN A 102 7.29 -9.74 -5.14
N GLU A 103 7.59 -9.92 -6.43
CA GLU A 103 8.95 -9.75 -6.98
C GLU A 103 9.49 -8.32 -6.82
N TYR A 104 8.66 -7.30 -7.05
CA TYR A 104 9.07 -5.89 -6.89
C TYR A 104 9.38 -5.54 -5.43
N LYS A 105 8.66 -6.11 -4.46
CA LYS A 105 8.98 -5.97 -3.04
C LYS A 105 10.30 -6.66 -2.71
N CYS A 106 10.54 -7.85 -3.25
CA CYS A 106 11.82 -8.56 -3.07
C CYS A 106 12.98 -7.76 -3.65
N GLU A 107 12.85 -7.21 -4.87
CA GLU A 107 13.86 -6.33 -5.46
C GLU A 107 14.16 -5.12 -4.57
N HIS A 108 13.13 -4.47 -4.05
CA HIS A 108 13.30 -3.33 -3.16
C HIS A 108 14.02 -3.71 -1.86
N ILE A 109 13.67 -4.85 -1.25
CA ILE A 109 14.35 -5.33 -0.04
C ILE A 109 15.83 -5.61 -0.32
N GLU A 110 16.13 -6.28 -1.43
CA GLU A 110 17.50 -6.68 -1.77
C GLU A 110 18.39 -5.48 -2.06
N GLN A 111 17.89 -4.50 -2.82
CA GLN A 111 18.70 -3.40 -3.35
C GLN A 111 18.76 -2.19 -2.43
N ASP A 112 17.70 -1.88 -1.70
CA ASP A 112 17.54 -0.59 -1.02
C ASP A 112 17.50 -0.69 0.50
N LEU A 113 17.25 -1.86 1.09
CA LEU A 113 17.04 -1.99 2.53
C LEU A 113 18.19 -2.71 3.22
N GLU A 114 18.59 -2.16 4.36
CA GLU A 114 19.57 -2.76 5.25
C GLU A 114 18.89 -3.59 6.33
N ASP A 115 19.54 -4.67 6.77
CA ASP A 115 19.05 -5.49 7.88
C ASP A 115 18.99 -4.67 9.17
N GLY A 116 17.98 -4.95 10.00
CA GLY A 116 17.73 -4.24 11.26
C GLY A 116 16.90 -2.95 11.13
N THR A 117 16.52 -2.54 9.92
CA THR A 117 15.71 -1.33 9.68
C THR A 117 14.36 -1.62 9.03
N ILE A 118 14.03 -2.89 8.79
CA ILE A 118 12.88 -3.29 8.00
C ILE A 118 11.66 -3.45 8.89
N THR A 119 10.58 -2.78 8.49
CA THR A 119 9.27 -2.89 9.13
C THR A 119 8.21 -3.29 8.13
N THR A 120 7.28 -4.13 8.58
CA THR A 120 6.07 -4.49 7.85
C THR A 120 4.84 -4.06 8.61
N TYR A 121 3.77 -3.79 7.87
CA TYR A 121 2.46 -3.49 8.43
C TYR A 121 1.44 -4.43 7.82
N THR A 122 0.67 -5.08 8.68
CA THR A 122 -0.34 -6.06 8.29
C THR A 122 -1.73 -5.58 8.71
N GLN A 123 -2.67 -5.68 7.81
CA GLN A 123 -4.10 -5.48 8.05
C GLN A 123 -4.87 -6.56 7.30
N GLY A 124 -5.74 -7.30 8.01
CA GLY A 124 -6.41 -8.45 7.41
C GLY A 124 -5.41 -9.44 6.79
N ASN A 125 -5.59 -9.75 5.52
CA ASN A 125 -4.73 -10.65 4.75
C ASN A 125 -3.65 -9.91 3.92
N PHE A 126 -3.48 -8.61 4.13
CA PHE A 126 -2.52 -7.80 3.40
C PHE A 126 -1.37 -7.36 4.30
N THR A 127 -0.15 -7.63 3.84
CA THR A 127 1.09 -7.17 4.47
C THR A 127 1.87 -6.31 3.49
N ASP A 128 2.28 -5.13 3.93
CA ASP A 128 3.13 -4.25 3.15
C ASP A 128 4.43 -3.90 3.87
N LEU A 129 5.39 -3.51 3.07
CA LEU A 129 6.72 -3.08 3.48
C LEU A 129 6.74 -1.56 3.51
N CYS A 130 6.80 -0.95 4.68
CA CYS A 130 6.88 0.50 4.81
C CYS A 130 7.43 0.93 6.18
N ARG A 131 7.76 2.22 6.30
CA ARG A 131 8.23 2.80 7.56
C ARG A 131 7.10 3.28 8.48
N GLY A 132 5.88 3.37 7.95
CA GLY A 132 4.79 4.05 8.63
C GLY A 132 4.93 5.58 8.63
N PRO A 133 4.21 6.27 9.53
CA PRO A 133 3.21 5.72 10.43
C PRO A 133 1.90 5.33 9.73
N HIS A 134 1.06 4.61 10.44
CA HIS A 134 -0.29 4.22 10.01
C HIS A 134 -1.33 4.50 11.09
N LEU A 135 -2.60 4.54 10.68
CA LEU A 135 -3.75 4.51 11.60
C LEU A 135 -3.73 3.20 12.42
N MET A 136 -4.35 3.21 13.58
CA MET A 136 -4.45 2.02 14.44
C MET A 136 -5.30 0.91 13.82
N ASN A 137 -6.29 1.27 13.03
CA ASN A 137 -7.19 0.35 12.36
C ASN A 137 -7.78 0.96 11.07
N THR A 138 -8.29 0.10 10.19
CA THR A 138 -8.85 0.49 8.90
C THR A 138 -10.24 1.12 9.03
N GLY A 139 -10.94 0.88 10.12
CA GLY A 139 -12.29 1.36 10.36
C GLY A 139 -12.44 2.88 10.49
N LEU A 140 -11.33 3.59 10.64
CA LEU A 140 -11.31 5.06 10.63
C LEU A 140 -11.51 5.65 9.22
N ILE A 141 -11.31 4.85 8.16
CA ILE A 141 -11.52 5.27 6.77
C ILE A 141 -12.99 5.08 6.41
N LYS A 142 -13.72 6.18 6.22
CA LYS A 142 -15.17 6.18 5.98
C LYS A 142 -15.56 6.50 4.54
N ALA A 143 -14.65 7.11 3.79
CA ALA A 143 -14.88 7.48 2.40
C ALA A 143 -13.58 7.39 1.61
N VAL A 144 -13.67 6.95 0.36
CA VAL A 144 -12.55 6.88 -0.59
C VAL A 144 -13.03 7.29 -1.96
N LYS A 145 -12.12 7.81 -2.78
CA LYS A 145 -12.38 8.12 -4.18
C LYS A 145 -11.15 7.78 -5.01
N ILE A 146 -11.34 6.94 -6.01
CA ILE A 146 -10.33 6.72 -7.04
C ILE A 146 -10.53 7.80 -8.11
N THR A 147 -9.50 8.55 -8.39
CA THR A 147 -9.59 9.73 -9.24
C THR A 147 -9.06 9.52 -10.65
N SER A 148 -8.02 8.70 -10.79
CA SER A 148 -7.41 8.44 -12.09
C SER A 148 -6.53 7.20 -12.08
N VAL A 149 -6.22 6.72 -13.27
CA VAL A 149 -5.23 5.68 -13.52
C VAL A 149 -4.24 6.17 -14.57
N ALA A 150 -2.96 5.87 -14.40
CA ALA A 150 -1.89 6.27 -15.29
C ALA A 150 -0.82 5.18 -15.40
N GLY A 151 0.00 5.22 -16.45
CA GLY A 151 1.21 4.42 -16.53
C GLY A 151 2.35 5.06 -15.75
N ALA A 152 3.15 4.26 -15.07
CA ALA A 152 4.36 4.70 -14.39
C ALA A 152 5.44 3.62 -14.50
N PHE A 153 6.66 4.01 -14.86
CA PHE A 153 7.74 3.05 -14.94
C PHE A 153 8.25 2.66 -13.56
N TRP A 154 8.52 1.36 -13.37
CA TRP A 154 9.13 0.87 -12.14
C TRP A 154 10.41 1.66 -11.81
N ARG A 155 10.50 2.18 -10.60
CA ARG A 155 11.60 3.04 -10.10
C ARG A 155 11.85 4.31 -10.95
N GLY A 156 10.88 4.70 -11.77
CA GLY A 156 11.04 5.86 -12.67
C GLY A 156 11.95 5.62 -13.88
N ASP A 157 12.38 4.39 -14.11
CA ASP A 157 13.28 4.04 -15.21
C ASP A 157 12.47 3.60 -16.44
N ALA A 158 12.51 4.40 -17.50
CA ALA A 158 11.80 4.13 -18.76
C ALA A 158 12.25 2.83 -19.50
N LYS A 159 13.32 2.20 -19.04
CA LYS A 159 13.77 0.89 -19.55
C LYS A 159 13.17 -0.28 -18.79
N ARG A 160 12.50 -0.01 -17.66
CA ARG A 160 11.83 -0.99 -16.82
C ARG A 160 10.36 -1.13 -17.20
N GLU A 161 9.71 -2.06 -16.54
CA GLU A 161 8.31 -2.39 -16.75
C GLU A 161 7.40 -1.18 -16.46
N GLN A 162 6.39 -1.01 -17.28
CA GLN A 162 5.36 -0.02 -17.05
C GLN A 162 4.29 -0.58 -16.11
N MET A 163 4.21 -0.01 -14.92
CA MET A 163 3.20 -0.32 -13.92
C MET A 163 1.94 0.52 -14.13
N THR A 164 0.85 0.10 -13.51
CA THR A 164 -0.38 0.87 -13.42
C THR A 164 -0.37 1.65 -12.10
N ARG A 165 -0.45 2.97 -12.19
CA ARG A 165 -0.56 3.87 -11.03
C ARG A 165 -2.00 4.29 -10.82
N ILE A 166 -2.53 4.02 -9.64
CA ILE A 166 -3.93 4.32 -9.28
C ILE A 166 -3.91 5.43 -8.21
N TYR A 167 -4.54 6.55 -8.54
CA TYR A 167 -4.66 7.69 -7.62
C TYR A 167 -5.98 7.67 -6.88
#